data_0639f51457c9b49acdd6e89a195cb043
#
_entry.id   0639f51457c9b49acdd6e89a195cb043
#
_cell.length_a   1.000
_cell.length_b   1.000
_cell.length_c   1.000
_cell.angle_alpha   90.00
_cell.angle_beta   90.00
_cell.angle_gamma   90.00
#
_symmetry.space_group_name_H-M   'P 1'
#
loop_
_entity.id
_entity.type
_entity.pdbx_description
1 polymer ?
#
loop_
_entity_poly.entity_id
_entity_poly.type
_entity_poly.pdbx_seq_one_letter_code
_entity_poly.pdbx_strand_id
1 'polypeptide(L)'
;MRAIIPGLLVGALAAGDALAEACYVRASASSDAIQEVAQESCYEFVGMSEGDIDWSCSNETDDMINSEQRKVASCAESKLGSCEAALTQETLTNHRSRGDDREKPRPVVPNDAKVITHYYQAGDLKQVRIDCESAGGTWRER
;
A
#
# COMPACT_ATOMS: atom_id res chain seq x y z
N MET A 1 -29.89 -1.74 58.24
CA MET A 1 -28.90 -1.01 57.41
C MET A 1 -28.45 -1.93 56.31
N ARG A 2 -28.94 -1.70 55.11
CA ARG A 2 -28.55 -2.49 53.92
C ARG A 2 -27.64 -1.63 53.05
N ALA A 3 -26.40 -1.99 52.97
CA ALA A 3 -25.42 -1.36 52.05
C ALA A 3 -25.61 -1.90 50.65
N ILE A 4 -25.99 -1.03 49.72
CA ILE A 4 -26.05 -1.32 48.30
C ILE A 4 -24.69 -0.93 47.70
N ILE A 5 -23.96 -1.92 47.21
CA ILE A 5 -22.71 -1.73 46.47
C ILE A 5 -23.09 -1.58 44.99
N PRO A 6 -22.82 -0.45 44.34
CA PRO A 6 -22.97 -0.35 42.91
C PRO A 6 -21.82 -1.06 42.23
N GLY A 7 -22.12 -2.13 41.49
CA GLY A 7 -21.19 -2.83 40.65
C GLY A 7 -20.74 -1.94 39.49
N LEU A 8 -19.44 -1.65 39.42
CA LEU A 8 -18.80 -1.00 38.30
C LEU A 8 -18.69 -2.01 37.15
N LEU A 9 -19.54 -1.86 36.15
CA LEU A 9 -19.39 -2.55 34.87
C LEU A 9 -18.22 -1.85 34.11
N VAL A 10 -17.06 -2.43 34.18
CA VAL A 10 -15.94 -2.07 33.28
C VAL A 10 -16.22 -2.70 31.93
N GLY A 11 -16.80 -1.94 31.03
CA GLY A 11 -16.91 -2.29 29.63
C GLY A 11 -15.53 -2.29 29.00
N ALA A 12 -14.97 -3.47 28.75
CA ALA A 12 -13.79 -3.61 27.92
C ALA A 12 -14.18 -3.25 26.48
N LEU A 13 -13.87 -2.05 26.06
CA LEU A 13 -13.82 -1.68 24.65
C LEU A 13 -12.67 -2.49 24.04
N ALA A 14 -13.00 -3.62 23.43
CA ALA A 14 -12.11 -4.25 22.47
C ALA A 14 -12.00 -3.29 21.29
N ALA A 15 -10.97 -2.44 21.30
CA ALA A 15 -10.51 -1.76 20.12
C ALA A 15 -10.00 -2.89 19.19
N GLY A 16 -10.84 -3.31 18.26
CA GLY A 16 -10.40 -4.15 17.17
C GLY A 16 -9.34 -3.35 16.42
N ASP A 17 -8.11 -3.79 16.48
CA ASP A 17 -7.05 -3.30 15.63
C ASP A 17 -7.52 -3.54 14.19
N ALA A 18 -8.05 -2.51 13.56
CA ALA A 18 -8.16 -2.47 12.12
C ALA A 18 -6.72 -2.48 11.60
N LEU A 19 -6.22 -3.66 11.25
CA LEU A 19 -4.92 -3.83 10.62
C LEU A 19 -5.02 -3.15 9.25
N ALA A 20 -4.70 -1.86 9.21
CA ALA A 20 -4.43 -1.20 7.95
C ALA A 20 -3.23 -1.92 7.35
N GLU A 21 -3.40 -2.45 6.17
CA GLU A 21 -2.36 -3.19 5.46
C GLU A 21 -1.85 -2.32 4.32
N ALA A 22 -0.55 -2.17 4.25
CA ALA A 22 0.13 -1.40 3.22
C ALA A 22 1.34 -2.16 2.70
N CYS A 23 1.78 -1.82 1.51
CA CYS A 23 2.97 -2.39 0.89
C CYS A 23 4.04 -1.31 0.70
N TYR A 24 5.15 -1.46 1.38
CA TYR A 24 6.34 -0.65 1.19
C TYR A 24 7.14 -1.18 0.01
N VAL A 25 7.49 -0.31 -0.92
CA VAL A 25 8.23 -0.65 -2.14
C VAL A 25 9.46 0.22 -2.25
N ARG A 26 10.61 -0.42 -2.39
CA ARG A 26 11.86 0.25 -2.70
C ARG A 26 12.41 -0.35 -3.98
N ALA A 27 12.69 0.49 -4.96
CA ALA A 27 13.32 0.10 -6.20
C ALA A 27 14.55 0.96 -6.45
N SER A 28 15.64 0.34 -6.84
CA SER A 28 16.84 1.03 -7.31
C SER A 28 17.23 0.51 -8.68
N ALA A 29 17.42 1.41 -9.62
CA ALA A 29 18.02 1.06 -10.90
C ALA A 29 19.53 1.10 -10.75
N SER A 30 20.20 -0.03 -10.91
CA SER A 30 21.65 -0.10 -10.96
C SER A 30 22.11 -0.52 -12.34
N SER A 31 22.70 0.42 -13.08
CA SER A 31 23.61 0.09 -14.15
C SER A 31 24.77 1.08 -14.10
N ASP A 32 25.98 0.64 -14.45
CA ASP A 32 27.17 1.49 -14.47
C ASP A 32 27.03 2.70 -15.43
N ALA A 33 26.00 2.69 -16.27
CA ALA A 33 25.72 3.72 -17.26
C ALA A 33 24.60 4.69 -16.89
N ILE A 34 23.83 4.41 -15.82
CA ILE A 34 22.71 5.21 -15.38
C ILE A 34 22.91 5.60 -13.92
N GLN A 35 22.84 6.88 -13.66
CA GLN A 35 22.86 7.39 -12.31
C GLN A 35 21.80 6.66 -11.47
N GLU A 36 22.18 6.17 -10.31
CA GLU A 36 21.29 5.44 -9.42
C GLU A 36 20.00 6.23 -9.14
N VAL A 37 18.90 5.76 -9.67
CA VAL A 37 17.58 6.32 -9.39
C VAL A 37 16.91 5.42 -8.36
N ALA A 38 16.92 5.85 -7.13
CA ALA A 38 16.19 5.18 -6.07
C ALA A 38 14.77 5.73 -6.00
N GLN A 39 13.79 4.84 -6.01
CA GLN A 39 12.39 5.16 -5.75
C GLN A 39 11.93 4.44 -4.49
N GLU A 40 11.32 5.18 -3.60
CA GLU A 40 10.75 4.66 -2.37
C GLU A 40 9.30 5.10 -2.28
N SER A 41 8.42 4.15 -2.17
CA SER A 41 6.98 4.38 -2.12
C SER A 41 6.29 3.38 -1.19
N CYS A 42 5.06 3.68 -0.84
CA CYS A 42 4.20 2.78 -0.10
C CYS A 42 2.78 2.93 -0.63
N TYR A 43 2.12 1.83 -0.93
CA TYR A 43 0.73 1.89 -1.36
C TYR A 43 -0.19 1.15 -0.39
N GLU A 44 -1.41 1.61 -0.34
CA GLU A 44 -2.50 1.01 0.43
C GLU A 44 -3.76 0.90 -0.42
N PHE A 45 -4.54 -0.13 -0.18
CA PHE A 45 -5.83 -0.30 -0.80
C PHE A 45 -6.93 0.24 0.12
N VAL A 46 -7.89 0.93 -0.46
CA VAL A 46 -9.10 1.42 0.21
C VAL A 46 -10.31 0.74 -0.40
N GLY A 47 -11.17 0.19 0.44
CA GLY A 47 -12.38 -0.51 -0.01
C GLY A 47 -12.16 -1.97 -0.42
N MET A 48 -11.00 -2.52 -0.19
CA MET A 48 -10.67 -3.93 -0.40
C MET A 48 -10.83 -4.74 0.89
N SER A 49 -10.97 -6.05 0.75
CA SER A 49 -11.02 -6.94 1.90
C SER A 49 -9.65 -7.06 2.57
N GLU A 50 -9.68 -7.34 3.87
CA GLU A 50 -8.47 -7.64 4.64
C GLU A 50 -7.71 -8.81 4.00
N GLY A 51 -6.39 -8.68 3.90
CA GLY A 51 -5.53 -9.69 3.29
C GLY A 51 -5.37 -9.60 1.77
N ASP A 52 -6.18 -8.82 1.08
CA ASP A 52 -6.09 -8.70 -0.38
C ASP A 52 -4.76 -8.08 -0.84
N ILE A 53 -4.13 -7.28 0.01
CA ILE A 53 -2.82 -6.71 -0.28
C ILE A 53 -1.72 -7.78 -0.38
N ASP A 54 -1.87 -8.91 0.29
CA ASP A 54 -0.91 -10.01 0.25
C ASP A 54 -0.75 -10.58 -1.16
N TRP A 55 -1.79 -10.50 -1.98
CA TRP A 55 -1.75 -10.94 -3.36
C TRP A 55 -0.77 -10.11 -4.21
N SER A 56 -0.62 -8.82 -3.92
CA SER A 56 0.22 -7.90 -4.67
C SER A 56 1.58 -7.64 -4.01
N CYS A 57 1.69 -7.83 -2.71
CA CYS A 57 2.87 -7.45 -1.92
C CYS A 57 3.61 -8.68 -1.39
N SER A 58 4.52 -9.22 -2.18
CA SER A 58 5.43 -10.27 -1.73
C SER A 58 6.83 -10.14 -2.33
N ASN A 59 7.82 -10.63 -1.61
CA ASN A 59 9.24 -10.64 -2.00
C ASN A 59 9.72 -11.98 -2.53
N GLU A 60 8.84 -12.84 -2.96
CA GLU A 60 9.15 -14.25 -3.18
C GLU A 60 9.89 -14.55 -4.50
N THR A 61 10.37 -13.53 -5.23
CA THR A 61 11.10 -13.75 -6.47
C THR A 61 12.56 -13.32 -6.40
N ASP A 62 13.45 -14.24 -6.74
CA ASP A 62 14.87 -14.01 -6.90
C ASP A 62 15.22 -13.03 -8.06
N ASP A 63 14.24 -12.74 -8.92
CA ASP A 63 14.41 -11.86 -10.08
C ASP A 63 14.36 -10.35 -9.73
N MET A 64 14.05 -10.01 -8.49
CA MET A 64 13.96 -8.63 -8.03
C MET A 64 15.25 -8.17 -7.35
N ILE A 65 16.37 -8.29 -8.02
CA ILE A 65 17.69 -7.99 -7.48
C ILE A 65 17.81 -6.55 -6.94
N ASN A 66 17.00 -5.62 -7.46
CA ASN A 66 17.06 -4.20 -7.11
C ASN A 66 15.74 -3.64 -6.60
N SER A 67 14.81 -4.48 -6.22
CA SER A 67 13.57 -4.02 -5.61
C SER A 67 13.19 -4.84 -4.39
N GLU A 68 12.64 -4.17 -3.42
CA GLU A 68 12.14 -4.73 -2.17
C GLU A 68 10.67 -4.40 -2.06
N GLN A 69 9.85 -5.40 -1.76
CA GLN A 69 8.45 -5.22 -1.37
C GLN A 69 8.25 -5.80 0.01
N ARG A 70 7.65 -5.04 0.89
CA ARG A 70 7.45 -5.43 2.27
C ARG A 70 6.08 -5.01 2.75
N LYS A 71 5.33 -5.96 3.29
CA LYS A 71 4.07 -5.66 3.97
C LYS A 71 4.35 -4.89 5.26
N VAL A 72 3.65 -3.79 5.44
CA VAL A 72 3.72 -2.95 6.64
C VAL A 72 2.31 -2.69 7.16
N ALA A 73 2.18 -2.34 8.42
CA ALA A 73 0.88 -2.05 9.02
C ALA A 73 0.23 -0.79 8.43
N SER A 74 1.05 0.23 8.15
CA SER A 74 0.62 1.48 7.53
C SER A 74 1.79 2.16 6.84
N CYS A 75 1.50 3.03 5.87
CA CYS A 75 2.51 3.88 5.25
C CYS A 75 2.95 4.99 6.21
N ALA A 76 4.25 5.31 6.21
CA ALA A 76 4.79 6.42 7.00
C ALA A 76 4.21 7.77 6.55
N GLU A 77 4.09 8.73 7.46
CA GLU A 77 3.47 10.03 7.18
C GLU A 77 4.40 11.04 6.50
N SER A 78 5.70 10.84 6.54
CA SER A 78 6.72 11.75 6.01
C SER A 78 6.86 11.69 4.48
N LYS A 79 5.76 11.71 3.76
CA LYS A 79 5.71 11.60 2.30
C LYS A 79 5.98 12.92 1.59
N LEU A 80 6.53 12.85 0.38
CA LEU A 80 6.71 13.99 -0.54
C LEU A 80 5.41 14.36 -1.27
N GLY A 81 4.57 13.37 -1.53
CA GLY A 81 3.29 13.50 -2.19
C GLY A 81 2.62 12.15 -2.34
N SER A 82 1.38 12.14 -2.79
CA SER A 82 0.58 10.92 -2.95
C SER A 82 -0.24 10.96 -4.23
N CYS A 83 -0.41 9.79 -4.84
CA CYS A 83 -1.33 9.56 -5.93
C CYS A 83 -2.52 8.73 -5.44
N GLU A 84 -3.73 9.27 -5.56
CA GLU A 84 -4.96 8.54 -5.31
C GLU A 84 -5.64 8.21 -6.63
N ALA A 85 -5.87 6.95 -6.89
CA ALA A 85 -6.47 6.47 -8.13
C ALA A 85 -7.53 5.39 -7.86
N ALA A 86 -8.47 5.26 -8.77
CA ALA A 86 -9.41 4.15 -8.74
C ALA A 86 -8.66 2.83 -8.89
N LEU A 87 -8.95 1.87 -8.04
CA LEU A 87 -8.48 0.51 -8.19
C LEU A 87 -9.50 -0.28 -9.01
N THR A 88 -9.06 -0.82 -10.12
CA THR A 88 -9.86 -1.67 -11.00
C THR A 88 -9.24 -3.07 -11.05
N GLN A 89 -10.00 -4.03 -11.56
CA GLN A 89 -9.49 -5.38 -11.75
C GLN A 89 -8.23 -5.41 -12.65
N GLU A 90 -8.19 -4.53 -13.63
CA GLU A 90 -7.04 -4.36 -14.53
C GLU A 90 -5.84 -3.73 -13.81
N THR A 91 -6.05 -2.64 -13.08
CA THR A 91 -4.97 -1.96 -12.37
C THR A 91 -4.42 -2.78 -11.20
N LEU A 92 -5.23 -3.62 -10.57
CA LEU A 92 -4.76 -4.57 -9.58
C LEU A 92 -3.69 -5.51 -10.16
N THR A 93 -3.84 -5.91 -11.41
CA THR A 93 -2.87 -6.77 -12.09
C THR A 93 -1.49 -6.10 -12.24
N ASN A 94 -1.44 -4.77 -12.35
CA ASN A 94 -0.19 -4.03 -12.40
C ASN A 94 0.58 -4.05 -11.07
N HIS A 95 -0.12 -4.27 -9.97
CA HIS A 95 0.48 -4.42 -8.64
C HIS A 95 0.83 -5.88 -8.31
N ARG A 96 0.67 -6.78 -9.28
CA ARG A 96 0.90 -8.20 -9.05
C ARG A 96 2.32 -8.47 -8.59
N SER A 97 2.44 -9.19 -7.51
CA SER A 97 3.69 -9.81 -7.10
C SER A 97 4.13 -10.87 -8.12
N ARG A 98 5.43 -10.92 -8.42
CA ARG A 98 6.01 -11.99 -9.22
C ARG A 98 6.42 -13.10 -8.26
N GLY A 99 6.00 -14.34 -8.52
CA GLY A 99 6.37 -15.50 -7.74
C GLY A 99 5.31 -16.59 -7.77
N ASP A 100 5.35 -17.48 -6.80
CA ASP A 100 4.47 -18.65 -6.71
C ASP A 100 3.00 -18.31 -6.42
N ASP A 101 2.66 -17.04 -6.31
CA ASP A 101 1.29 -16.54 -6.09
C ASP A 101 0.33 -16.77 -7.27
N ARG A 102 0.77 -17.46 -8.31
CA ARG A 102 -0.10 -17.86 -9.43
C ARG A 102 -1.27 -18.71 -8.99
N GLU A 103 -1.13 -19.40 -7.86
CA GLU A 103 -2.16 -20.28 -7.31
C GLU A 103 -3.13 -19.55 -6.37
N LYS A 104 -2.80 -18.34 -5.89
CA LYS A 104 -3.71 -17.57 -5.07
C LYS A 104 -4.82 -16.98 -5.93
N PRO A 105 -6.09 -17.11 -5.51
CA PRO A 105 -7.19 -16.50 -6.25
C PRO A 105 -7.03 -14.99 -6.29
N ARG A 106 -7.25 -14.42 -7.49
CA ARG A 106 -7.23 -12.96 -7.67
C ARG A 106 -8.34 -12.34 -6.83
N PRO A 107 -8.03 -11.31 -6.02
CA PRO A 107 -9.06 -10.55 -5.31
C PRO A 107 -10.09 -9.94 -6.26
N VAL A 108 -11.34 -9.91 -5.84
CA VAL A 108 -12.40 -9.19 -6.54
C VAL A 108 -12.36 -7.73 -6.11
N VAL A 109 -12.26 -6.82 -7.08
CA VAL A 109 -12.18 -5.39 -6.81
C VAL A 109 -13.59 -4.78 -6.83
N PRO A 110 -14.06 -4.23 -5.70
CA PRO A 110 -15.32 -3.48 -5.67
C PRO A 110 -15.27 -2.21 -6.54
N ASN A 111 -16.42 -1.72 -6.98
CA ASN A 111 -16.52 -0.55 -7.88
C ASN A 111 -15.97 0.75 -7.30
N ASP A 112 -15.92 0.87 -5.98
CA ASP A 112 -15.47 2.07 -5.26
C ASP A 112 -14.08 1.93 -4.63
N ALA A 113 -13.39 0.84 -4.93
CA ALA A 113 -12.04 0.61 -4.41
C ALA A 113 -11.04 1.62 -4.99
N LYS A 114 -10.06 1.98 -4.18
CA LYS A 114 -8.99 2.92 -4.52
C LYS A 114 -7.64 2.36 -4.12
N VAL A 115 -6.60 2.85 -4.78
CA VAL A 115 -5.22 2.69 -4.37
C VAL A 115 -4.62 4.06 -4.11
N ILE A 116 -3.95 4.20 -2.98
CA ILE A 116 -3.23 5.41 -2.62
C ILE A 116 -1.75 5.06 -2.55
N THR A 117 -0.94 5.70 -3.37
CA THR A 117 0.51 5.51 -3.38
C THR A 117 1.18 6.76 -2.82
N HIS A 118 1.92 6.58 -1.74
CA HIS A 118 2.71 7.62 -1.10
C HIS A 118 4.16 7.50 -1.56
N TYR A 119 4.78 8.63 -1.91
CA TYR A 119 6.16 8.69 -2.40
C TYR A 119 7.06 9.36 -1.37
N TYR A 120 8.15 8.69 -1.03
CA TYR A 120 9.15 9.17 -0.06
C TYR A 120 10.44 9.59 -0.73
N GLN A 121 10.77 8.94 -1.84
CA GLN A 121 11.91 9.26 -2.68
C GLN A 121 11.56 8.96 -4.14
N ALA A 122 11.82 9.90 -5.02
CA ALA A 122 11.65 9.74 -6.45
C ALA A 122 12.75 10.54 -7.16
N GLY A 123 13.26 10.00 -8.26
CA GLY A 123 14.26 10.69 -9.08
C GLY A 123 13.70 11.97 -9.71
N ASP A 124 12.46 11.92 -10.19
CA ASP A 124 11.73 13.06 -10.73
C ASP A 124 10.29 13.07 -10.22
N LEU A 125 10.07 13.76 -9.11
CA LEU A 125 8.74 13.86 -8.49
C LEU A 125 7.73 14.56 -9.40
N LYS A 126 8.16 15.51 -10.21
CA LYS A 126 7.30 16.18 -11.17
C LYS A 126 6.76 15.22 -12.22
N GLN A 127 7.61 14.31 -12.72
CA GLN A 127 7.18 13.29 -13.65
C GLN A 127 6.22 12.29 -13.00
N VAL A 128 6.48 11.88 -11.78
CA VAL A 128 5.58 11.02 -11.01
C VAL A 128 4.18 11.63 -10.89
N ARG A 129 4.09 12.93 -10.61
CA ARG A 129 2.82 13.66 -10.59
C ARG A 129 2.12 13.64 -11.94
N ILE A 130 2.85 13.93 -13.02
CA ILE A 130 2.30 13.93 -14.38
C ILE A 130 1.76 12.54 -14.72
N ASP A 131 2.50 11.49 -14.41
CA ASP A 131 2.08 10.10 -14.66
C ASP A 131 0.83 9.73 -13.87
N CYS A 132 0.73 10.17 -12.62
CA CYS A 132 -0.46 9.99 -11.79
C CYS A 132 -1.70 10.64 -12.42
N GLU A 133 -1.60 11.91 -12.77
CA GLU A 133 -2.71 12.69 -13.35
C GLU A 133 -3.08 12.17 -14.75
N SER A 134 -2.10 11.78 -15.56
CA SER A 134 -2.32 11.22 -16.89
C SER A 134 -3.03 9.86 -16.86
N ALA A 135 -2.83 9.09 -15.81
CA ALA A 135 -3.52 7.82 -15.59
C ALA A 135 -4.92 7.99 -14.96
N GLY A 136 -5.39 9.22 -14.76
CA GLY A 136 -6.68 9.52 -14.16
C GLY A 136 -6.67 9.60 -12.63
N GLY A 137 -5.50 9.59 -12.02
CA GLY A 137 -5.34 9.77 -10.58
C GLY A 137 -5.41 11.22 -10.15
N THR A 138 -5.52 11.41 -8.84
CA THR A 138 -5.46 12.72 -8.20
C THR A 138 -4.17 12.82 -7.40
N TRP A 139 -3.35 13.80 -7.72
CA TRP A 139 -2.14 14.09 -6.96
C TRP A 139 -2.46 14.96 -5.75
N ARG A 140 -1.93 14.55 -4.61
CA ARG A 140 -2.00 15.33 -3.37
C ARG A 140 -0.58 15.65 -2.92
N GLU A 141 -0.32 16.92 -2.75
CA GLU A 141 0.91 17.37 -2.13
C GLU A 141 0.87 17.12 -0.62
N ARG A 142 2.02 17.08 -0.02
CA ARG A 142 2.30 16.85 1.39
C ARG A 142 1.43 17.70 2.35
#